data_8a010034c966a8493754e323d1d35f57
#
_entry.id   8a010034c966a8493754e323d1d35f57
#
_cell.length_a   1.000
_cell.length_b   1.000
_cell.length_c   1.000
_cell.angle_alpha   90.00
_cell.angle_beta   90.00
_cell.angle_gamma   90.00
#
_symmetry.space_group_name_H-M   'P 1'
#
loop_
_entity.id
_entity.type
_entity.pdbx_description
1 polymer ?
#
loop_
_entity_poly.entity_id
_entity_poly.type
_entity_poly.pdbx_seq_one_letter_code
_entity_poly.pdbx_strand_id
1 'polypeptide(L)'
;RSFGFISIITNYLFVLIFAKFKHLFFDMHHIQDEYKQNLANIKNDDLYLLNITSLKSDYKSIVKKDFYIIQTLIALCPILGLLGTVTGMIEVFDVVSFFGTGNARALASGITKATLPTMTGMAISIVGLLTYTVLNSKSQSIISEL
;
A
#
# COMPACT_ATOMS: atom_id res chain seq x y z
N ARG A 1 27.03 7.55 5.09
CA ARG A 1 26.47 7.96 3.77
C ARG A 1 25.32 7.08 3.30
N SER A 2 25.25 5.81 3.66
CA SER A 2 24.16 4.89 3.25
C SER A 2 22.84 5.10 4.00
N PHE A 3 22.86 5.59 5.24
CA PHE A 3 21.64 5.89 6.03
C PHE A 3 20.74 6.93 5.37
N GLY A 4 21.33 7.97 4.78
CA GLY A 4 20.58 8.96 4.01
C GLY A 4 19.87 8.36 2.79
N PHE A 5 20.51 7.40 2.12
CA PHE A 5 19.95 6.74 0.95
C PHE A 5 18.75 5.86 1.29
N ILE A 6 18.83 5.06 2.35
CA ILE A 6 17.74 4.17 2.78
C ILE A 6 16.55 4.97 3.30
N SER A 7 16.80 6.03 4.08
CA SER A 7 15.76 6.94 4.54
C SER A 7 15.07 7.68 3.38
N ILE A 8 15.82 8.07 2.36
CA ILE A 8 15.28 8.71 1.15
C ILE A 8 14.46 7.70 0.34
N ILE A 9 14.95 6.47 0.16
CA ILE A 9 14.24 5.40 -0.57
C ILE A 9 12.94 5.03 0.15
N THR A 10 12.95 4.88 1.48
CA THR A 10 11.75 4.57 2.25
C THR A 10 10.73 5.71 2.22
N ASN A 11 11.16 6.97 2.30
CA ASN A 11 10.28 8.13 2.11
C ASN A 11 9.73 8.23 0.68
N TYR A 12 10.57 7.96 -0.32
CA TYR A 12 10.14 7.98 -1.73
C TYR A 12 9.13 6.87 -2.04
N LEU A 13 9.36 5.65 -1.53
CA LEU A 13 8.41 4.55 -1.62
C LEU A 13 7.10 4.86 -0.88
N PHE A 14 7.17 5.50 0.28
CA PHE A 14 5.98 5.94 1.01
C PHE A 14 5.15 6.94 0.21
N VAL A 15 5.79 7.95 -0.37
CA VAL A 15 5.12 8.95 -1.21
C VAL A 15 4.52 8.31 -2.46
N LEU A 16 5.23 7.37 -3.10
CA LEU A 16 4.73 6.63 -4.25
C LEU A 16 3.52 5.75 -3.92
N ILE A 17 3.56 5.03 -2.79
CA ILE A 17 2.45 4.20 -2.32
C ILE A 17 1.24 5.07 -2.01
N PHE A 18 1.45 6.20 -1.33
CA PHE A 18 0.39 7.13 -0.98
C PHE A 18 -0.21 7.83 -2.22
N ALA A 19 0.62 8.23 -3.18
CA ALA A 19 0.17 8.82 -4.44
C ALA A 19 -0.62 7.81 -5.30
N LYS A 20 -0.12 6.58 -5.42
CA LYS A 20 -0.82 5.49 -6.10
C LYS A 20 -2.14 5.17 -5.42
N PHE A 21 -2.16 5.14 -4.10
CA PHE A 21 -3.37 4.91 -3.31
C PHE A 21 -4.41 6.02 -3.53
N LYS A 22 -3.99 7.29 -3.51
CA LYS A 22 -4.87 8.43 -3.78
C LYS A 22 -5.42 8.38 -5.21
N HIS A 23 -4.57 8.08 -6.19
CA HIS A 23 -4.98 7.96 -7.60
C HIS A 23 -6.01 6.84 -7.77
N LEU A 24 -5.76 5.70 -7.19
CA LEU A 24 -6.65 4.54 -7.25
C LEU A 24 -8.00 4.78 -6.54
N PHE A 25 -7.98 5.50 -5.41
CA PHE A 25 -9.19 5.89 -4.70
C PHE A 25 -10.06 6.85 -5.55
N PHE A 26 -9.41 7.77 -6.26
CA PHE A 26 -10.09 8.71 -7.15
C PHE A 26 -10.65 8.01 -8.39
N ASP A 27 -9.86 7.10 -9.00
CA ASP A 27 -10.27 6.33 -10.17
C ASP A 27 -11.45 5.39 -9.84
N MET A 28 -11.48 4.77 -8.66
CA MET A 28 -12.61 3.95 -8.23
C MET A 28 -13.91 4.74 -8.13
N HIS A 29 -13.84 6.00 -7.68
CA HIS A 29 -15.02 6.86 -7.60
C HIS A 29 -15.54 7.22 -8.99
N HIS A 30 -14.64 7.51 -9.92
CA HIS A 30 -14.97 7.83 -11.31
C HIS A 30 -15.58 6.63 -12.04
N ILE A 31 -14.99 5.44 -11.89
CA ILE A 31 -15.50 4.18 -12.47
C ILE A 31 -16.91 3.86 -11.92
N GLN A 32 -17.17 4.15 -10.66
CA GLN A 32 -18.46 3.91 -10.03
C GLN A 32 -19.56 4.82 -10.62
N ASP A 33 -19.24 6.08 -10.90
CA ASP A 33 -20.17 7.04 -11.48
C ASP A 33 -20.46 6.73 -12.95
N GLU A 34 -19.44 6.37 -13.73
CA GLU A 34 -19.58 5.93 -15.12
C GLU A 34 -20.42 4.65 -15.23
N TYR A 35 -20.23 3.70 -14.32
CA TYR A 35 -21.01 2.47 -14.27
C TYR A 35 -22.49 2.73 -13.96
N LYS A 36 -22.80 3.63 -13.01
CA LYS A 36 -24.16 4.03 -12.69
C LYS A 36 -24.87 4.70 -13.87
N GLN A 37 -24.14 5.53 -14.63
CA GLN A 37 -24.69 6.17 -15.83
C GLN A 37 -24.98 5.16 -16.94
N ASN A 38 -24.09 4.20 -17.15
CA ASN A 38 -24.28 3.13 -18.14
C ASN A 38 -25.48 2.23 -17.78
N LEU A 39 -25.67 1.90 -16.50
CA LEU A 39 -26.85 1.17 -16.02
C LEU A 39 -28.16 1.94 -16.24
N ALA A 40 -28.17 3.25 -16.03
CA ALA A 40 -29.34 4.07 -16.22
C ALA A 40 -29.78 4.15 -17.71
N ASN A 41 -28.82 4.10 -18.63
CA ASN A 41 -29.06 4.16 -20.08
C ASN A 41 -29.55 2.84 -20.68
N ILE A 42 -29.26 1.69 -20.05
CA ILE A 42 -29.56 0.34 -20.61
C ILE A 42 -30.97 -0.16 -20.21
N LYS A 43 -31.74 0.56 -19.41
CA LYS A 43 -32.97 0.11 -18.77
C LYS A 43 -34.15 -0.28 -19.73
N ASN A 44 -33.96 -0.25 -21.04
CA ASN A 44 -35.07 -0.35 -22.01
C ASN A 44 -35.04 -1.56 -22.95
N ASP A 45 -34.17 -2.60 -22.79
CA ASP A 45 -34.10 -3.69 -23.76
C ASP A 45 -34.05 -5.08 -23.12
N ASP A 46 -34.58 -6.11 -23.82
CA ASP A 46 -34.50 -7.53 -23.48
C ASP A 46 -33.04 -8.07 -23.43
N LEU A 47 -32.09 -7.37 -24.04
CA LEU A 47 -30.65 -7.56 -23.91
C LEU A 47 -30.09 -7.12 -22.52
N TYR A 48 -30.95 -6.54 -21.68
CA TYR A 48 -30.59 -5.97 -20.39
C TYR A 48 -29.81 -6.95 -19.48
N LEU A 49 -30.29 -8.18 -19.36
CA LEU A 49 -29.69 -9.19 -18.49
C LEU A 49 -28.30 -9.66 -18.98
N LEU A 50 -28.12 -9.80 -20.29
CA LEU A 50 -26.83 -10.18 -20.88
C LEU A 50 -25.80 -9.05 -20.77
N ASN A 51 -26.21 -7.82 -21.02
CA ASN A 51 -25.35 -6.66 -20.90
C ASN A 51 -24.96 -6.38 -19.44
N ILE A 52 -25.86 -6.53 -18.48
CA ILE A 52 -25.55 -6.39 -17.05
C ILE A 52 -24.53 -7.45 -16.61
N THR A 53 -24.72 -8.70 -17.04
CA THR A 53 -23.82 -9.77 -16.64
C THR A 53 -22.39 -9.56 -17.17
N SER A 54 -22.26 -9.09 -18.41
CA SER A 54 -20.94 -8.76 -18.98
C SER A 54 -20.31 -7.55 -18.30
N LEU A 55 -21.04 -6.47 -18.11
CA LEU A 55 -20.57 -5.28 -17.39
C LEU A 55 -20.16 -5.59 -15.95
N LYS A 56 -20.93 -6.42 -15.25
CA LYS A 56 -20.62 -6.88 -13.90
C LYS A 56 -19.33 -7.70 -13.86
N SER A 57 -19.11 -8.57 -14.85
CA SER A 57 -17.89 -9.37 -14.93
C SER A 57 -16.66 -8.51 -15.21
N ASP A 58 -16.78 -7.53 -16.11
CA ASP A 58 -15.70 -6.62 -16.46
C ASP A 58 -15.32 -5.70 -15.29
N TYR A 59 -16.32 -5.11 -14.64
CA TYR A 59 -16.11 -4.32 -13.42
C TYR A 59 -15.42 -5.13 -12.33
N LYS A 60 -15.88 -6.36 -12.08
CA LYS A 60 -15.28 -7.26 -11.09
C LYS A 60 -13.84 -7.62 -11.42
N SER A 61 -13.49 -7.79 -12.69
CA SER A 61 -12.14 -8.12 -13.12
C SER A 61 -11.16 -6.95 -12.93
N ILE A 62 -11.58 -5.74 -13.30
CA ILE A 62 -10.79 -4.51 -13.13
C ILE A 62 -10.54 -4.24 -11.65
N VAL A 63 -11.60 -4.23 -10.85
CA VAL A 63 -11.51 -4.00 -9.40
C VAL A 63 -10.61 -5.02 -8.71
N LYS A 64 -10.75 -6.31 -9.04
CA LYS A 64 -9.88 -7.36 -8.46
C LYS A 64 -8.41 -7.17 -8.79
N LYS A 65 -8.07 -6.78 -10.01
CA LYS A 65 -6.70 -6.56 -10.43
C LYS A 65 -6.04 -5.43 -9.61
N ASP A 66 -6.76 -4.33 -9.45
CA ASP A 66 -6.24 -3.17 -8.74
C ASP A 66 -6.14 -3.44 -7.22
N PHE A 67 -7.11 -4.15 -6.65
CA PHE A 67 -7.06 -4.60 -5.26
C PHE A 67 -5.87 -5.53 -4.96
N TYR A 68 -5.54 -6.41 -5.89
CA TYR A 68 -4.39 -7.30 -5.75
C TYR A 68 -3.07 -6.51 -5.67
N ILE A 69 -2.90 -5.51 -6.52
CA ILE A 69 -1.71 -4.64 -6.52
C ILE A 69 -1.58 -3.90 -5.18
N ILE A 70 -2.68 -3.33 -4.68
CA ILE A 70 -2.69 -2.62 -3.39
C ILE A 70 -2.30 -3.56 -2.25
N GLN A 71 -2.91 -4.75 -2.19
CA GLN A 71 -2.63 -5.74 -1.16
C GLN A 71 -1.15 -6.15 -1.15
N THR A 72 -0.58 -6.37 -2.34
CA THR A 72 0.83 -6.71 -2.49
C THR A 72 1.74 -5.58 -1.99
N LEU A 73 1.43 -4.32 -2.34
CA LEU A 73 2.19 -3.15 -1.88
C LEU A 73 2.13 -2.99 -0.35
N ILE A 74 0.96 -3.17 0.25
CA ILE A 74 0.79 -3.13 1.71
C ILE A 74 1.61 -4.22 2.40
N ALA A 75 1.62 -5.44 1.85
CA ALA A 75 2.38 -6.55 2.39
C ALA A 75 3.91 -6.36 2.28
N LEU A 76 4.39 -5.61 1.29
CA LEU A 76 5.81 -5.29 1.13
C LEU A 76 6.31 -4.25 2.15
N CYS A 77 5.45 -3.37 2.69
CA CYS A 77 5.86 -2.31 3.60
C CYS A 77 6.60 -2.81 4.85
N PRO A 78 6.13 -3.84 5.60
CA PRO A 78 6.87 -4.36 6.75
C PRO A 78 8.20 -5.01 6.37
N ILE A 79 8.26 -5.67 5.21
CA ILE A 79 9.48 -6.33 4.72
C ILE A 79 10.55 -5.29 4.39
N LEU A 80 10.18 -4.18 3.75
CA LEU A 80 11.08 -3.06 3.49
C LEU A 80 11.54 -2.39 4.79
N GLY A 81 10.65 -2.29 5.79
CA GLY A 81 10.99 -1.82 7.13
C GLY A 81 12.03 -2.74 7.79
N LEU A 82 11.86 -4.06 7.71
CA LEU A 82 12.82 -5.04 8.23
C LEU A 82 14.18 -4.92 7.54
N LEU A 83 14.21 -4.75 6.22
CA LEU A 83 15.45 -4.51 5.48
C LEU A 83 16.19 -3.28 6.02
N GLY A 84 15.44 -2.22 6.35
CA GLY A 84 16.00 -1.01 6.95
C GLY A 84 16.66 -1.25 8.31
N THR A 85 16.11 -2.13 9.17
CA THR A 85 16.75 -2.47 10.44
C THR A 85 18.03 -3.27 10.25
N VAL A 86 18.02 -4.25 9.36
CA VAL A 86 19.20 -5.07 9.08
C VAL A 86 20.35 -4.21 8.59
N THR A 87 20.12 -3.33 7.63
CA THR A 87 21.15 -2.41 7.12
C THR A 87 21.60 -1.42 8.18
N GLY A 88 20.69 -0.89 8.99
CA GLY A 88 21.04 0.01 10.09
C GLY A 88 21.89 -0.65 11.17
N MET A 89 21.63 -1.91 11.50
CA MET A 89 22.45 -2.66 12.46
C MET A 89 23.85 -2.98 11.93
N ILE A 90 24.01 -3.27 10.65
CA ILE A 90 25.32 -3.46 10.04
C ILE A 90 26.19 -2.21 10.26
N GLU A 91 25.66 -1.02 10.02
CA GLU A 91 26.40 0.24 10.25
C GLU A 91 26.77 0.44 11.72
N VAL A 92 25.91 0.06 12.66
CA VAL A 92 26.20 0.12 14.09
C VAL A 92 27.38 -0.80 14.42
N PHE A 93 27.40 -2.02 13.91
CA PHE A 93 28.48 -2.96 14.14
C PHE A 93 29.80 -2.52 13.47
N ASP A 94 29.74 -1.91 12.31
CA ASP A 94 30.92 -1.32 11.68
C ASP A 94 31.54 -0.24 12.57
N VAL A 95 30.76 0.66 13.14
CA VAL A 95 31.25 1.68 14.07
C VAL A 95 31.86 1.04 15.32
N VAL A 96 31.24 -0.01 15.86
CA VAL A 96 31.74 -0.72 17.03
C VAL A 96 33.08 -1.42 16.74
N SER A 97 33.23 -2.00 15.55
CA SER A 97 34.44 -2.69 15.14
C SER A 97 35.65 -1.74 15.04
N PHE A 98 35.45 -0.50 14.62
CA PHE A 98 36.52 0.51 14.48
C PHE A 98 36.82 1.25 15.78
N PHE A 99 35.81 1.60 16.58
CA PHE A 99 35.96 2.46 17.75
C PHE A 99 35.82 1.71 19.09
N GLY A 100 35.50 0.42 19.04
CA GLY A 100 35.26 -0.39 20.24
C GLY A 100 33.93 -0.06 20.92
N THR A 101 33.59 -0.79 21.98
CA THR A 101 32.31 -0.65 22.73
C THR A 101 32.33 0.49 23.76
N GLY A 102 33.40 1.27 23.83
CA GLY A 102 33.61 2.30 24.88
C GLY A 102 32.58 3.46 24.86
N ASN A 103 31.84 3.67 23.80
CA ASN A 103 30.85 4.74 23.70
C ASN A 103 29.41 4.21 23.66
N ALA A 104 28.89 3.85 24.84
CA ALA A 104 27.52 3.32 24.98
C ALA A 104 26.44 4.28 24.44
N ARG A 105 26.67 5.60 24.49
CA ARG A 105 25.70 6.59 23.98
C ARG A 105 25.62 6.58 22.45
N ALA A 106 26.75 6.46 21.77
CA ALA A 106 26.79 6.36 20.32
C ALA A 106 26.12 5.06 19.84
N LEU A 107 26.38 3.95 20.55
CA LEU A 107 25.77 2.65 20.30
C LEU A 107 24.24 2.72 20.45
N ALA A 108 23.73 3.27 21.55
CA ALA A 108 22.31 3.43 21.80
C ALA A 108 21.61 4.29 20.71
N SER A 109 22.27 5.39 20.30
CA SER A 109 21.77 6.25 19.22
C SER A 109 21.70 5.53 17.89
N GLY A 110 22.69 4.69 17.56
CA GLY A 110 22.72 3.90 16.34
C GLY A 110 21.60 2.86 16.30
N ILE A 111 21.39 2.11 17.38
CA ILE A 111 20.31 1.12 17.51
C ILE A 111 18.93 1.80 17.35
N THR A 112 18.74 2.93 18.01
CA THR A 112 17.48 3.70 17.88
C THR A 112 17.21 4.11 16.43
N LYS A 113 18.22 4.60 15.72
CA LYS A 113 18.09 4.97 14.30
C LYS A 113 17.82 3.76 13.42
N ALA A 114 18.41 2.61 13.71
CA ALA A 114 18.19 1.39 12.95
C ALA A 114 16.76 0.85 13.08
N THR A 115 16.09 1.06 14.22
CA THR A 115 14.72 0.56 14.45
C THR A 115 13.59 1.42 13.84
N LEU A 116 13.86 2.70 13.55
CA LEU A 116 12.86 3.63 12.99
C LEU A 116 12.21 3.14 11.68
N PRO A 117 12.94 2.60 10.70
CA PRO A 117 12.33 2.13 9.45
C PRO A 117 11.29 1.04 9.64
N THR A 118 11.48 0.14 10.59
CA THR A 118 10.51 -0.94 10.87
C THR A 118 9.24 -0.39 11.49
N MET A 119 9.36 0.53 12.45
CA MET A 119 8.21 1.16 13.08
C MET A 119 7.35 1.91 12.03
N THR A 120 7.97 2.65 11.13
CA THR A 120 7.27 3.35 10.06
C THR A 120 6.65 2.39 9.05
N GLY A 121 7.36 1.34 8.64
CA GLY A 121 6.85 0.33 7.71
C GLY A 121 5.62 -0.41 8.24
N MET A 122 5.63 -0.79 9.53
CA MET A 122 4.47 -1.42 10.17
C MET A 122 3.29 -0.46 10.34
N ALA A 123 3.53 0.79 10.75
CA ALA A 123 2.46 1.78 10.90
C ALA A 123 1.73 2.01 9.57
N ILE A 124 2.47 2.15 8.47
CA ILE A 124 1.91 2.32 7.12
C ILE A 124 1.10 1.09 6.72
N SER A 125 1.63 -0.11 6.98
CA SER A 125 0.95 -1.36 6.65
C SER A 125 -0.40 -1.50 7.36
N ILE A 126 -0.46 -1.14 8.66
CA ILE A 126 -1.71 -1.20 9.43
C ILE A 126 -2.76 -0.25 8.85
N VAL A 127 -2.40 1.01 8.60
CA VAL A 127 -3.32 2.00 7.99
C VAL A 127 -3.76 1.55 6.60
N GLY A 128 -2.82 1.05 5.79
CA GLY A 128 -3.11 0.53 4.46
C GLY A 128 -4.07 -0.66 4.50
N LEU A 129 -3.87 -1.61 5.42
CA LEU A 129 -4.72 -2.79 5.57
C LEU A 129 -6.15 -2.41 6.00
N LEU A 130 -6.29 -1.49 6.96
CA LEU A 130 -7.60 -1.00 7.39
C LEU A 130 -8.35 -0.34 6.22
N THR A 131 -7.68 0.51 5.47
CA THR A 131 -8.29 1.18 4.31
C THR A 131 -8.65 0.18 3.21
N TYR A 132 -7.77 -0.77 2.92
CA TYR A 132 -8.05 -1.87 1.98
C TYR A 132 -9.30 -2.65 2.38
N THR A 133 -9.43 -3.01 3.65
CA THR A 133 -10.57 -3.80 4.15
C THR A 133 -11.89 -3.05 3.97
N VAL A 134 -11.91 -1.76 4.28
CA VAL A 134 -13.10 -0.90 4.12
C VAL A 134 -13.49 -0.76 2.65
N LEU A 135 -12.51 -0.53 1.76
CA LEU A 135 -12.74 -0.41 0.33
C LEU A 135 -13.26 -1.73 -0.28
N ASN A 136 -12.62 -2.84 0.08
CA ASN A 136 -13.02 -4.16 -0.42
C ASN A 136 -14.44 -4.53 0.03
N SER A 137 -14.80 -4.24 1.26
CA SER A 137 -16.15 -4.44 1.78
C SER A 137 -17.19 -3.61 1.02
N LYS A 138 -16.91 -2.33 0.77
CA LYS A 138 -17.80 -1.46 -0.03
C LYS A 138 -17.93 -1.93 -1.48
N SER A 139 -16.81 -2.32 -2.10
CA SER A 139 -16.83 -2.83 -3.47
C SER A 139 -17.66 -4.10 -3.60
N GLN A 140 -17.56 -5.02 -2.65
CA GLN A 140 -18.36 -6.25 -2.64
C GLN A 140 -19.85 -5.97 -2.41
N SER A 141 -20.21 -5.03 -1.56
CA SER A 141 -21.59 -4.61 -1.35
C SER A 141 -22.23 -4.11 -2.65
N ILE A 142 -21.53 -3.25 -3.38
CA ILE A 142 -22.00 -2.72 -4.68
C ILE A 142 -22.19 -3.85 -5.70
N ILE A 143 -21.25 -4.79 -5.78
CA ILE A 143 -21.35 -5.93 -6.71
C ILE A 143 -22.51 -6.87 -6.34
N SER A 144 -22.90 -6.95 -5.07
CA SER A 144 -24.01 -7.80 -4.60
C SER A 144 -25.40 -7.16 -4.80
N GLU A 145 -25.48 -5.84 -4.85
CA GLU A 145 -26.71 -5.10 -5.10
C GLU A 145 -27.09 -4.98 -6.60
N LEU A 146 -26.17 -5.37 -7.48
CA LEU A 146 -26.33 -5.44 -8.93
C LEU A 146 -26.70 -6.85 -9.39
#